data_e358c55f6bb1e9a82bc7a860156db061
#
_entry.id   e358c55f6bb1e9a82bc7a860156db061
#
_cell.length_a   1.000
_cell.length_b   1.000
_cell.length_c   1.000
_cell.angle_alpha   90.00
_cell.angle_beta   90.00
_cell.angle_gamma   90.00
#
_symmetry.space_group_name_H-M   'P 1'
#
loop_
_entity.id
_entity.type
_entity.pdbx_description
1 polymer ?
#
loop_
_entity_poly.entity_id
_entity_poly.type
_entity_poly.pdbx_seq_one_letter_code
_entity_poly.pdbx_strand_id
1 'polypeptide(L)'
;MKVKRFLDEHYWAKPLQGFGDAKAKLLVIGLAPAAHGGNRTGRMFTGDDSGNWLAKAMFETRFANMPTSQSSNDGLILKDVYITAVVRCAPPLNKPSLVEISNCSQHLLAELNILNNTKVILTLGKIAFDTFRKTSNLSGLTFYHGARYSIASGKTLLVSYHPSRHNTNTGKLTWQMWINIFKTARSIITDK
;
A
#
# COMPACT_ATOMS: atom_id res chain seq x y z
N MET A 1 -15.04 17.22 -2.10
CA MET A 1 -16.49 17.32 -1.78
C MET A 1 -16.91 15.99 -1.15
N LYS A 2 -17.64 16.02 -0.01
CA LYS A 2 -18.16 14.80 0.63
C LYS A 2 -19.27 14.20 -0.21
N VAL A 3 -19.39 12.87 -0.21
CA VAL A 3 -20.53 12.16 -0.83
C VAL A 3 -21.68 12.08 0.16
N LYS A 4 -22.92 11.93 -0.33
CA LYS A 4 -24.16 11.92 0.48
C LYS A 4 -24.06 10.95 1.70
N ARG A 5 -23.47 9.78 1.52
CA ARG A 5 -23.29 8.75 2.57
C ARG A 5 -22.44 9.21 3.76
N PHE A 6 -21.58 10.21 3.58
CA PHE A 6 -20.61 10.66 4.59
C PHE A 6 -20.70 12.16 4.88
N LEU A 7 -21.86 12.79 4.65
CA LEU A 7 -22.03 14.24 4.84
C LEU A 7 -21.76 14.65 6.29
N ASP A 8 -22.26 13.87 7.24
CA ASP A 8 -22.18 14.15 8.68
C ASP A 8 -20.88 13.67 9.33
N GLU A 9 -20.03 12.94 8.58
CA GLU A 9 -18.76 12.47 9.14
C GLU A 9 -17.68 13.56 9.12
N HIS A 10 -16.90 13.62 10.19
CA HIS A 10 -15.70 14.45 10.22
C HIS A 10 -14.56 13.74 9.48
N TYR A 11 -14.06 14.36 8.41
CA TYR A 11 -12.92 13.83 7.66
C TYR A 11 -11.61 14.27 8.32
N TRP A 12 -10.65 13.35 8.39
CA TRP A 12 -9.30 13.65 8.83
C TRP A 12 -8.68 14.80 8.02
N ALA A 13 -8.77 14.74 6.70
CA ALA A 13 -8.42 15.80 5.73
C ALA A 13 -7.02 16.44 5.94
N LYS A 14 -6.06 15.65 6.45
CA LYS A 14 -4.66 16.02 6.68
C LYS A 14 -3.75 14.98 6.07
N PRO A 15 -2.44 15.25 5.88
CA PRO A 15 -1.49 14.24 5.43
C PRO A 15 -1.54 12.99 6.33
N LEU A 16 -1.54 11.80 5.71
CA LEU A 16 -1.52 10.54 6.41
C LEU A 16 -0.09 10.02 6.58
N GLN A 17 0.18 9.49 7.75
CA GLN A 17 1.39 8.73 7.99
C GLN A 17 1.20 7.29 7.49
N GLY A 18 2.30 6.61 7.18
CA GLY A 18 2.28 5.16 7.07
C GLY A 18 1.98 4.54 8.43
N PHE A 19 1.55 3.28 8.45
CA PHE A 19 1.26 2.59 9.70
C PHE A 19 1.63 1.11 9.62
N GLY A 20 1.85 0.50 10.77
CA GLY A 20 2.16 -0.92 10.89
C GLY A 20 3.29 -1.20 11.86
N ASP A 21 3.98 -2.30 11.64
CA ASP A 21 5.07 -2.76 12.48
C ASP A 21 6.36 -1.97 12.17
N ALA A 22 6.95 -1.31 13.16
CA ALA A 22 8.22 -0.61 13.00
C ALA A 22 9.40 -1.55 12.64
N LYS A 23 9.27 -2.86 12.91
CA LYS A 23 10.23 -3.90 12.53
C LYS A 23 9.79 -4.68 11.28
N ALA A 24 8.97 -4.06 10.44
CA ALA A 24 8.39 -4.69 9.27
C ALA A 24 9.42 -5.33 8.35
N LYS A 25 9.11 -6.53 7.89
CA LYS A 25 9.85 -7.26 6.86
C LYS A 25 9.21 -7.10 5.48
N LEU A 26 7.93 -6.73 5.43
CA LEU A 26 7.18 -6.37 4.23
C LEU A 26 6.81 -4.89 4.27
N LEU A 27 7.22 -4.12 3.27
CA LEU A 27 6.76 -2.75 3.04
C LEU A 27 5.78 -2.73 1.88
N VAL A 28 4.53 -2.31 2.14
CA VAL A 28 3.50 -2.14 1.11
C VAL A 28 3.41 -0.67 0.72
N ILE A 29 3.58 -0.37 -0.56
CA ILE A 29 3.56 1.00 -1.10
C ILE A 29 2.36 1.17 -2.01
N GLY A 30 1.37 1.96 -1.58
CA GLY A 30 0.24 2.40 -2.40
C GLY A 30 0.51 3.70 -3.14
N LEU A 31 -0.50 4.23 -3.83
CA LEU A 31 -0.41 5.50 -4.54
C LEU A 31 -0.68 6.69 -3.60
N ALA A 32 -1.85 6.76 -3.05
CA ALA A 32 -2.36 7.87 -2.26
C ALA A 32 -3.60 7.44 -1.43
N PRO A 33 -3.94 8.17 -0.36
CA PRO A 33 -5.22 7.98 0.33
C PRO A 33 -6.40 8.22 -0.61
N ALA A 34 -7.39 7.34 -0.59
CA ALA A 34 -8.67 7.60 -1.25
C ALA A 34 -9.45 8.68 -0.51
N ALA A 35 -10.14 9.55 -1.26
CA ALA A 35 -10.88 10.70 -0.70
C ALA A 35 -11.89 10.30 0.39
N HIS A 36 -12.63 9.19 0.17
CA HIS A 36 -13.65 8.69 1.10
C HIS A 36 -13.21 7.46 1.92
N GLY A 37 -11.96 7.03 1.73
CA GLY A 37 -11.28 5.99 2.51
C GLY A 37 -10.30 6.61 3.51
N GLY A 38 -9.00 6.49 3.25
CA GLY A 38 -7.95 6.98 4.14
C GLY A 38 -8.07 8.45 4.52
N ASN A 39 -8.39 9.33 3.57
CA ASN A 39 -8.57 10.76 3.86
C ASN A 39 -9.75 11.05 4.81
N ARG A 40 -10.77 10.20 4.81
CA ARG A 40 -11.88 10.26 5.76
C ARG A 40 -11.49 9.71 7.13
N THR A 41 -10.86 8.54 7.16
CA THR A 41 -10.65 7.77 8.38
C THR A 41 -9.36 8.11 9.13
N GLY A 42 -8.39 8.77 8.49
CA GLY A 42 -7.10 9.10 9.09
C GLY A 42 -6.06 7.98 9.02
N ARG A 43 -6.36 6.83 8.36
CA ARG A 43 -5.41 5.71 8.21
C ARG A 43 -5.37 5.21 6.76
N MET A 44 -4.17 4.92 6.24
CA MET A 44 -3.96 4.37 4.88
C MET A 44 -4.76 3.08 4.69
N PHE A 45 -5.33 2.87 3.51
CA PHE A 45 -6.10 1.66 3.15
C PHE A 45 -7.19 1.31 4.17
N THR A 46 -7.97 2.30 4.60
CA THR A 46 -9.01 2.14 5.62
C THR A 46 -10.31 2.80 5.19
N GLY A 47 -11.43 2.11 5.41
CA GLY A 47 -12.77 2.64 5.15
C GLY A 47 -13.23 2.59 3.70
N ASP A 48 -12.56 1.80 2.86
CA ASP A 48 -12.94 1.52 1.48
C ASP A 48 -12.65 0.05 1.08
N ASP A 49 -13.11 -0.35 -0.11
CA ASP A 49 -12.98 -1.73 -0.58
C ASP A 49 -11.53 -2.15 -0.79
N SER A 50 -10.67 -1.22 -1.24
CA SER A 50 -9.23 -1.52 -1.43
C SER A 50 -8.56 -1.84 -0.10
N GLY A 51 -8.94 -1.13 0.97
CA GLY A 51 -8.50 -1.38 2.32
C GLY A 51 -8.94 -2.75 2.83
N ASN A 52 -10.20 -3.12 2.59
CA ASN A 52 -10.73 -4.44 3.00
C ASN A 52 -10.05 -5.58 2.22
N TRP A 53 -9.82 -5.41 0.91
CA TRP A 53 -9.06 -6.39 0.13
C TRP A 53 -7.64 -6.59 0.67
N LEU A 54 -6.99 -5.49 1.03
CA LEU A 54 -5.64 -5.53 1.60
C LEU A 54 -5.65 -6.20 2.99
N ALA A 55 -6.53 -5.77 3.88
CA ALA A 55 -6.63 -6.32 5.23
C ALA A 55 -6.94 -7.82 5.21
N LYS A 56 -7.88 -8.27 4.36
CA LYS A 56 -8.23 -9.68 4.19
C LYS A 56 -7.04 -10.52 3.73
N ALA A 57 -6.29 -10.07 2.71
CA ALA A 57 -5.11 -10.79 2.24
C ALA A 57 -4.02 -10.85 3.30
N MET A 58 -3.80 -9.77 4.04
CA MET A 58 -2.85 -9.74 5.16
C MET A 58 -3.28 -10.64 6.31
N PHE A 59 -4.58 -10.71 6.62
CA PHE A 59 -5.11 -11.62 7.64
C PHE A 59 -4.89 -13.09 7.25
N GLU A 60 -5.26 -13.49 6.05
CA GLU A 60 -5.09 -14.87 5.57
C GLU A 60 -3.61 -15.30 5.48
N THR A 61 -2.69 -14.33 5.39
CA THR A 61 -1.24 -14.58 5.35
C THR A 61 -0.52 -14.21 6.65
N ARG A 62 -1.26 -14.01 7.74
CA ARG A 62 -0.75 -13.74 9.10
C ARG A 62 0.05 -12.44 9.25
N PHE A 63 -0.20 -11.45 8.38
CA PHE A 63 0.32 -10.09 8.53
C PHE A 63 -0.62 -9.16 9.30
N ALA A 64 -1.89 -9.55 9.49
CA ALA A 64 -2.89 -8.78 10.24
C ALA A 64 -3.67 -9.69 11.19
N ASN A 65 -4.19 -9.11 12.28
CA ASN A 65 -5.02 -9.82 13.27
C ASN A 65 -6.49 -9.94 12.87
N MET A 66 -6.94 -9.17 11.88
CA MET A 66 -8.34 -9.16 11.42
C MET A 66 -8.46 -8.89 9.91
N PRO A 67 -9.56 -9.33 9.25
CA PRO A 67 -9.70 -9.28 7.79
C PRO A 67 -10.27 -7.96 7.26
N THR A 68 -10.51 -6.96 8.10
CA THR A 68 -11.14 -5.70 7.73
C THR A 68 -10.35 -4.49 8.19
N SER A 69 -10.56 -3.34 7.52
CA SER A 69 -9.97 -2.05 7.87
C SER A 69 -11.02 -0.95 7.68
N GLN A 70 -11.77 -0.62 8.75
CA GLN A 70 -12.94 0.25 8.66
C GLN A 70 -12.70 1.64 9.22
N SER A 71 -11.98 1.76 10.34
CA SER A 71 -11.65 3.04 10.97
C SER A 71 -10.24 2.99 11.57
N SER A 72 -9.69 4.14 11.94
CA SER A 72 -8.36 4.20 12.59
C SER A 72 -8.33 3.50 13.95
N ASN A 73 -9.49 3.33 14.61
CA ASN A 73 -9.64 2.77 15.94
C ASN A 73 -10.32 1.39 15.95
N ASP A 74 -10.32 0.66 14.84
CA ASP A 74 -11.02 -0.63 14.70
C ASP A 74 -10.27 -1.83 15.30
N GLY A 75 -9.10 -1.61 15.91
CA GLY A 75 -8.30 -2.67 16.49
C GLY A 75 -7.43 -3.46 15.51
N LEU A 76 -7.31 -3.01 14.25
CA LEU A 76 -6.39 -3.63 13.28
C LEU A 76 -4.93 -3.46 13.74
N ILE A 77 -4.26 -4.59 13.94
CA ILE A 77 -2.84 -4.67 14.28
C ILE A 77 -2.12 -5.39 13.14
N LEU A 78 -1.02 -4.81 12.70
CA LEU A 78 -0.15 -5.37 11.67
C LEU A 78 1.11 -5.95 12.30
N LYS A 79 1.54 -7.12 11.81
CA LYS A 79 2.75 -7.82 12.23
C LYS A 79 3.64 -8.11 11.03
N ASP A 80 4.93 -7.80 11.12
CA ASP A 80 5.92 -7.93 10.04
C ASP A 80 5.63 -7.08 8.80
N VAL A 81 4.62 -6.21 8.80
CA VAL A 81 4.24 -5.39 7.65
C VAL A 81 4.03 -3.92 8.04
N TYR A 82 4.46 -3.02 7.15
CA TYR A 82 4.21 -1.59 7.21
C TYR A 82 3.58 -1.14 5.89
N ILE A 83 2.58 -0.27 5.97
CA ILE A 83 1.85 0.27 4.81
C ILE A 83 2.14 1.75 4.68
N THR A 84 2.51 2.16 3.48
CA THR A 84 2.70 3.57 3.13
C THR A 84 2.13 3.88 1.74
N ALA A 85 2.25 5.12 1.30
CA ALA A 85 1.87 5.56 -0.03
C ALA A 85 2.87 6.60 -0.58
N VAL A 86 2.92 6.69 -1.90
CA VAL A 86 3.73 7.68 -2.63
C VAL A 86 3.34 9.11 -2.25
N VAL A 87 2.03 9.35 -2.12
CA VAL A 87 1.48 10.66 -1.74
C VAL A 87 0.69 10.54 -0.43
N ARG A 88 0.85 11.51 0.45
CA ARG A 88 0.29 11.49 1.82
C ARG A 88 -1.10 12.10 1.93
N CYS A 89 -1.52 12.88 0.95
CA CYS A 89 -2.84 13.51 0.88
C CYS A 89 -3.67 12.88 -0.22
N ALA A 90 -4.99 12.95 -0.12
CA ALA A 90 -5.88 12.54 -1.18
C ALA A 90 -5.80 13.54 -2.35
N PRO A 91 -5.29 13.13 -3.52
CA PRO A 91 -5.18 14.02 -4.66
C PRO A 91 -6.53 14.21 -5.35
N PRO A 92 -6.75 15.32 -6.08
CA PRO A 92 -7.95 15.51 -6.89
C PRO A 92 -8.17 14.34 -7.85
N LEU A 93 -9.41 13.85 -7.93
CA LEU A 93 -9.81 12.72 -8.80
C LEU A 93 -8.97 11.45 -8.60
N ASN A 94 -8.34 11.27 -7.43
CA ASN A 94 -7.41 10.17 -7.11
C ASN A 94 -6.20 10.08 -8.09
N LYS A 95 -5.81 11.19 -8.69
CA LYS A 95 -4.69 11.28 -9.64
C LYS A 95 -3.68 12.32 -9.15
N PRO A 96 -2.61 11.93 -8.46
CA PRO A 96 -1.59 12.88 -8.06
C PRO A 96 -0.84 13.43 -9.26
N SER A 97 -0.54 14.72 -9.21
CA SER A 97 0.37 15.39 -10.15
C SER A 97 1.83 14.98 -9.89
N LEU A 98 2.71 15.23 -10.87
CA LEU A 98 4.15 15.00 -10.70
C LEU A 98 4.74 15.86 -9.58
N VAL A 99 4.21 17.06 -9.36
CA VAL A 99 4.63 17.98 -8.28
C VAL A 99 4.27 17.39 -6.92
N GLU A 100 3.05 16.89 -6.74
CA GLU A 100 2.62 16.23 -5.50
C GLU A 100 3.46 14.98 -5.20
N ILE A 101 3.76 14.18 -6.21
CA ILE A 101 4.64 13.00 -6.09
C ILE A 101 6.05 13.44 -5.66
N SER A 102 6.62 14.45 -6.31
CA SER A 102 7.94 14.97 -6.00
C SER A 102 8.02 15.51 -4.56
N ASN A 103 7.05 16.32 -4.15
CA ASN A 103 7.00 16.90 -2.81
C ASN A 103 6.87 15.84 -1.70
N CYS A 104 6.15 14.73 -1.98
CA CYS A 104 5.98 13.64 -1.02
C CYS A 104 7.11 12.59 -1.04
N SER A 105 7.97 12.58 -2.06
CA SER A 105 9.00 11.54 -2.24
C SER A 105 9.99 11.44 -1.06
N GLN A 106 10.29 12.57 -0.40
CA GLN A 106 11.15 12.61 0.79
C GLN A 106 10.61 11.76 1.96
N HIS A 107 9.28 11.68 2.11
CA HIS A 107 8.67 10.86 3.15
C HIS A 107 8.87 9.36 2.87
N LEU A 108 8.72 8.94 1.61
CA LEU A 108 8.99 7.56 1.21
C LEU A 108 10.46 7.20 1.41
N LEU A 109 11.38 8.09 1.04
CA LEU A 109 12.81 7.90 1.29
C LEU A 109 13.13 7.76 2.78
N ALA A 110 12.57 8.61 3.61
CA ALA A 110 12.76 8.54 5.06
C ALA A 110 12.27 7.20 5.63
N GLU A 111 11.09 6.70 5.20
CA GLU A 111 10.58 5.40 5.62
C GLU A 111 11.45 4.23 5.13
N LEU A 112 11.94 4.27 3.89
CA LEU A 112 12.86 3.26 3.36
C LEU A 112 14.16 3.17 4.17
N ASN A 113 14.63 4.31 4.69
CA ASN A 113 15.83 4.40 5.53
C ASN A 113 15.60 3.92 6.97
N ILE A 114 14.39 4.13 7.51
CA ILE A 114 14.06 3.74 8.89
C ILE A 114 13.70 2.25 8.98
N LEU A 115 13.01 1.71 7.96
CA LEU A 115 12.52 0.33 7.95
C LEU A 115 13.64 -0.66 7.53
N ASN A 116 14.69 -0.73 8.32
CA ASN A 116 15.91 -1.49 8.00
C ASN A 116 15.70 -3.01 7.92
N ASN A 117 14.66 -3.57 8.56
CA ASN A 117 14.35 -4.99 8.55
C ASN A 117 13.61 -5.45 7.28
N THR A 118 13.25 -4.51 6.40
CA THR A 118 12.48 -4.83 5.19
C THR A 118 13.26 -5.79 4.27
N LYS A 119 12.69 -6.95 4.01
CA LYS A 119 13.16 -7.94 3.02
C LYS A 119 12.39 -7.87 1.71
N VAL A 120 11.11 -7.52 1.80
CA VAL A 120 10.19 -7.46 0.65
C VAL A 120 9.55 -6.08 0.55
N ILE A 121 9.56 -5.52 -0.64
CA ILE A 121 8.84 -4.29 -0.98
C ILE A 121 7.74 -4.68 -1.98
N LEU A 122 6.50 -4.35 -1.69
CA LEU A 122 5.35 -4.59 -2.56
C LEU A 122 4.77 -3.27 -3.04
N THR A 123 4.82 -3.04 -4.36
CA THR A 123 4.19 -1.86 -4.97
C THR A 123 2.82 -2.19 -5.54
N LEU A 124 1.83 -1.37 -5.22
CA LEU A 124 0.44 -1.53 -5.63
C LEU A 124 0.06 -0.54 -6.74
N GLY A 125 0.07 -1.02 -7.98
CA GLY A 125 -0.24 -0.25 -9.18
C GLY A 125 0.97 0.39 -9.85
N LYS A 126 0.78 0.75 -11.12
CA LYS A 126 1.88 1.23 -12.00
C LYS A 126 2.55 2.50 -11.47
N ILE A 127 1.77 3.48 -10.99
CA ILE A 127 2.34 4.75 -10.52
C ILE A 127 3.19 4.53 -9.26
N ALA A 128 2.72 3.71 -8.31
CA ALA A 128 3.49 3.37 -7.12
C ALA A 128 4.80 2.64 -7.49
N PHE A 129 4.75 1.70 -8.43
CA PHE A 129 5.93 1.03 -8.96
C PHE A 129 6.90 1.99 -9.63
N ASP A 130 6.43 2.83 -10.56
CA ASP A 130 7.28 3.76 -11.30
C ASP A 130 7.93 4.80 -10.36
N THR A 131 7.19 5.27 -9.36
CA THR A 131 7.72 6.20 -8.36
C THR A 131 8.76 5.53 -7.50
N PHE A 132 8.46 4.35 -6.93
CA PHE A 132 9.44 3.61 -6.14
C PHE A 132 10.71 3.33 -6.93
N ARG A 133 10.57 2.86 -8.18
CA ARG A 133 11.70 2.57 -9.08
C ARG A 133 12.59 3.81 -9.32
N LYS A 134 11.96 4.97 -9.59
CA LYS A 134 12.69 6.25 -9.78
C LYS A 134 13.37 6.71 -8.49
N THR A 135 12.65 6.72 -7.38
CA THR A 135 13.15 7.14 -6.06
C THR A 135 14.33 6.28 -5.58
N SER A 136 14.33 4.99 -5.95
CA SER A 136 15.38 4.03 -5.59
C SER A 136 16.45 3.86 -6.69
N ASN A 137 16.43 4.70 -7.75
CA ASN A 137 17.36 4.64 -8.89
C ASN A 137 17.47 3.25 -9.55
N LEU A 138 16.35 2.53 -9.66
CA LEU A 138 16.29 1.20 -10.28
C LEU A 138 15.98 1.36 -11.78
N SER A 139 16.75 0.68 -12.64
CA SER A 139 16.57 0.65 -14.10
C SER A 139 16.24 -0.76 -14.58
N GLY A 140 15.77 -0.90 -15.84
CA GLY A 140 15.52 -2.19 -16.47
C GLY A 140 14.33 -3.00 -15.93
N LEU A 141 13.51 -2.41 -15.04
CA LEU A 141 12.34 -3.08 -14.45
C LEU A 141 11.06 -2.72 -15.19
N THR A 142 10.22 -3.72 -15.46
CA THR A 142 8.93 -3.59 -16.16
C THR A 142 7.77 -3.86 -15.22
N PHE A 143 6.71 -3.06 -15.31
CA PHE A 143 5.50 -3.24 -14.52
C PHE A 143 4.60 -4.35 -15.11
N TYR A 144 4.42 -5.44 -14.38
CA TYR A 144 3.34 -6.41 -14.57
C TYR A 144 2.96 -7.06 -13.25
N HIS A 145 1.73 -7.57 -13.13
CA HIS A 145 1.28 -8.23 -11.92
C HIS A 145 2.06 -9.53 -11.69
N GLY A 146 2.51 -9.74 -10.46
CA GLY A 146 3.30 -10.90 -10.08
C GLY A 146 4.80 -10.79 -10.40
N ALA A 147 5.25 -9.67 -11.00
CA ALA A 147 6.68 -9.47 -11.22
C ALA A 147 7.45 -9.50 -9.90
N ARG A 148 8.62 -10.17 -9.93
CA ARG A 148 9.55 -10.30 -8.82
C ARG A 148 10.94 -9.90 -9.29
N TYR A 149 11.55 -8.96 -8.58
CA TYR A 149 12.89 -8.48 -8.89
C TYR A 149 13.77 -8.52 -7.65
N SER A 150 14.98 -9.03 -7.78
CA SER A 150 16.03 -8.83 -6.78
C SER A 150 16.57 -7.42 -6.95
N ILE A 151 16.58 -6.65 -5.87
CA ILE A 151 17.09 -5.28 -5.86
C ILE A 151 18.24 -5.14 -4.87
N ALA A 152 18.92 -3.99 -4.90
CA ALA A 152 20.08 -3.75 -4.04
C ALA A 152 19.77 -4.08 -2.56
N SER A 153 20.83 -4.43 -1.81
CA SER A 153 20.75 -4.81 -0.39
C SER A 153 20.03 -6.13 -0.10
N GLY A 154 19.91 -7.04 -1.10
CA GLY A 154 19.29 -8.35 -0.94
C GLY A 154 17.77 -8.32 -0.75
N LYS A 155 17.13 -7.20 -1.02
CA LYS A 155 15.66 -7.05 -0.94
C LYS A 155 14.99 -7.57 -2.21
N THR A 156 13.74 -8.01 -2.08
CA THR A 156 12.89 -8.40 -3.20
C THR A 156 11.81 -7.35 -3.43
N LEU A 157 11.68 -6.86 -4.67
CA LEU A 157 10.55 -6.05 -5.11
C LEU A 157 9.49 -6.96 -5.72
N LEU A 158 8.30 -6.95 -5.16
CA LEU A 158 7.08 -7.56 -5.71
C LEU A 158 6.20 -6.47 -6.32
N VAL A 159 5.53 -6.81 -7.40
CA VAL A 159 4.68 -5.87 -8.15
C VAL A 159 3.27 -6.42 -8.27
N SER A 160 2.27 -5.62 -7.95
CA SER A 160 0.87 -6.00 -8.09
C SER A 160 0.04 -4.91 -8.77
N TYR A 161 -1.05 -5.32 -9.43
CA TYR A 161 -2.13 -4.40 -9.72
C TYR A 161 -2.70 -3.86 -8.41
N HIS A 162 -3.24 -2.63 -8.46
CA HIS A 162 -3.92 -2.04 -7.31
C HIS A 162 -5.28 -2.71 -7.09
N PRO A 163 -5.69 -3.03 -5.84
CA PRO A 163 -6.99 -3.65 -5.55
C PRO A 163 -8.15 -2.64 -5.60
N SER A 164 -8.19 -1.84 -6.68
CA SER A 164 -9.28 -0.90 -6.93
C SER A 164 -10.54 -1.65 -7.37
N ARG A 165 -11.73 -1.08 -7.10
CA ARG A 165 -13.01 -1.60 -7.60
C ARG A 165 -12.99 -1.89 -9.09
N HIS A 166 -12.36 -1.02 -9.89
CA HIS A 166 -12.24 -1.26 -11.32
C HIS A 166 -11.52 -2.57 -11.61
N ASN A 167 -10.34 -2.79 -11.02
CA ASN A 167 -9.55 -4.00 -11.29
C ASN A 167 -10.20 -5.27 -10.73
N THR A 168 -10.87 -5.18 -9.57
CA THR A 168 -11.50 -6.34 -8.93
C THR A 168 -12.82 -6.71 -9.62
N ASN A 169 -13.65 -5.74 -9.98
CA ASN A 169 -14.95 -5.99 -10.62
C ASN A 169 -14.80 -6.43 -12.08
N THR A 170 -13.74 -6.01 -12.78
CA THR A 170 -13.48 -6.43 -14.17
C THR A 170 -12.71 -7.75 -14.26
N GLY A 171 -12.35 -8.36 -13.13
CA GLY A 171 -11.53 -9.59 -13.12
C GLY A 171 -10.06 -9.37 -13.49
N LYS A 172 -9.62 -8.14 -13.75
CA LYS A 172 -8.20 -7.82 -14.00
C LYS A 172 -7.31 -8.22 -12.82
N LEU A 173 -7.84 -8.13 -11.60
CA LEU A 173 -7.24 -8.64 -10.38
C LEU A 173 -8.23 -9.56 -9.68
N THR A 174 -8.01 -10.87 -9.76
CA THR A 174 -8.80 -11.85 -9.04
C THR A 174 -8.30 -12.03 -7.61
N TRP A 175 -9.13 -12.60 -6.73
CA TRP A 175 -8.71 -12.91 -5.35
C TRP A 175 -7.50 -13.85 -5.32
N GLN A 176 -7.48 -14.87 -6.18
CA GLN A 176 -6.38 -15.83 -6.24
C GLN A 176 -5.06 -15.14 -6.66
N MET A 177 -5.10 -14.27 -7.65
CA MET A 177 -3.93 -13.47 -8.05
C MET A 177 -3.43 -12.63 -6.88
N TRP A 178 -4.36 -11.96 -6.17
CA TRP A 178 -4.06 -11.07 -5.08
C TRP A 178 -3.43 -11.78 -3.88
N ILE A 179 -4.07 -12.85 -3.39
CA ILE A 179 -3.57 -13.60 -2.23
C ILE A 179 -2.21 -14.25 -2.49
N ASN A 180 -1.93 -14.66 -3.73
CA ASN A 180 -0.65 -15.26 -4.10
C ASN A 180 0.53 -14.28 -3.91
N ILE A 181 0.33 -12.97 -4.12
CA ILE A 181 1.36 -11.95 -3.84
C ILE A 181 1.76 -11.99 -2.36
N PHE A 182 0.78 -12.05 -1.45
CA PHE A 182 1.04 -12.06 0.00
C PHE A 182 1.63 -13.40 0.47
N LYS A 183 1.19 -14.52 -0.12
CA LYS A 183 1.81 -15.84 0.13
C LYS A 183 3.28 -15.85 -0.31
N THR A 184 3.58 -15.29 -1.48
CA THR A 184 4.97 -15.14 -1.96
C THR A 184 5.78 -14.25 -1.03
N ALA A 185 5.23 -13.10 -0.60
CA ALA A 185 5.90 -12.23 0.36
C ALA A 185 6.19 -12.96 1.69
N ARG A 186 5.21 -13.73 2.20
CA ARG A 186 5.39 -14.49 3.44
C ARG A 186 6.47 -15.56 3.30
N SER A 187 6.48 -16.33 2.21
CA SER A 187 7.54 -17.32 1.93
C SER A 187 8.92 -16.66 1.96
N ILE A 188 9.16 -15.60 1.19
CA ILE A 188 10.44 -14.88 1.16
C ILE A 188 10.90 -14.41 2.54
N ILE A 189 9.96 -14.01 3.40
CA ILE A 189 10.26 -13.51 4.75
C ILE A 189 10.61 -14.65 5.70
N THR A 190 10.01 -15.82 5.53
CA THR A 190 10.18 -17.00 6.40
C THR A 190 11.30 -17.93 5.96
N ASP A 191 11.62 -17.96 4.68
CA ASP A 191 12.74 -18.74 4.16
C ASP A 191 14.06 -18.16 4.71
N LYS A 192 14.85 -19.04 5.34
CA LYS A 192 16.15 -18.73 5.96
C LYS A 192 17.25 -18.63 4.91
#